data_a8145127aad13d06577ac29c1f0a4186
#
_entry.id   a8145127aad13d06577ac29c1f0a4186
#
_cell.length_a   1.000
_cell.length_b   1.000
_cell.length_c   1.000
_cell.angle_alpha   90.00
_cell.angle_beta   90.00
_cell.angle_gamma   90.00
#
_symmetry.space_group_name_H-M   'P 1'
#
loop_
_entity.id
_entity.type
_entity.pdbx_description
1 polymer ?
#
loop_
_entity_poly.entity_id
_entity_poly.type
_entity_poly.pdbx_seq_one_letter_code
_entity_poly.pdbx_strand_id
1 'polypeptide(L)' 'MLFNLILKILFGKDVKEMAIVYATLIVKGKKTFSNVPALIKEQVREVLIDLDCGDLATE' A
#
# COMPACT_ATOMS: atom_id res chain seq x y z
N MET A 1 16.26 -0.43 18.91
CA MET A 1 14.91 -0.75 18.53
C MET A 1 14.21 0.40 17.93
N LEU A 2 13.98 1.46 18.69
CA LEU A 2 13.47 2.69 18.12
C LEU A 2 14.36 3.19 17.00
N PHE A 3 15.65 3.03 17.20
CA PHE A 3 16.62 3.47 16.23
C PHE A 3 16.44 2.75 14.89
N ASN A 4 16.18 1.45 14.95
CA ASN A 4 15.98 0.68 13.73
C ASN A 4 14.72 1.11 12.99
N LEU A 5 13.68 1.45 13.72
CA LEU A 5 12.47 1.93 13.10
C LEU A 5 12.68 3.24 12.38
N ILE A 6 13.44 4.13 13.01
CA ILE A 6 13.75 5.41 12.39
C ILE A 6 14.57 5.21 11.13
N LEU A 7 15.53 4.31 11.17
CA LEU A 7 16.34 4.02 10.01
C LEU A 7 15.50 3.48 8.87
N LYS A 8 14.56 2.62 9.17
CA LYS A 8 13.68 2.08 8.15
C LYS A 8 12.87 3.17 7.47
N ILE A 9 12.36 4.07 8.27
CA ILE A 9 11.55 5.16 7.73
C ILE A 9 12.39 6.07 6.86
N LEU A 10 13.62 6.35 7.27
CA LEU A 10 14.46 7.30 6.57
C LEU A 10 15.13 6.71 5.34
N PHE A 11 15.51 5.45 5.39
CA PHE A 11 16.33 4.88 4.32
C PHE A 11 15.63 3.83 3.50
N GLY A 12 14.59 3.22 4.04
CA GLY A 12 13.92 2.15 3.32
C GLY A 12 12.55 2.59 2.86
N LYS A 13 12.30 2.44 1.58
CA LYS A 13 10.93 2.55 1.12
C LYS A 13 10.27 1.26 1.50
N ASP A 14 9.63 1.31 2.65
CA ASP A 14 8.94 0.15 3.15
C ASP A 14 7.84 -0.25 2.18
N VAL A 15 7.61 -1.55 2.08
CA VAL A 15 6.53 -2.05 1.25
C VAL A 15 5.21 -1.41 1.67
N LYS A 16 5.05 -1.17 2.96
CA LYS A 16 3.84 -0.54 3.45
C LYS A 16 3.65 0.87 2.93
N GLU A 17 4.73 1.62 2.82
CA GLU A 17 4.64 2.97 2.27
C GLU A 17 4.20 2.94 0.82
N MET A 18 4.78 2.04 0.05
CA MET A 18 4.37 1.90 -1.34
C MET A 18 2.92 1.48 -1.44
N ALA A 19 2.49 0.60 -0.54
CA ALA A 19 1.11 0.16 -0.54
C ALA A 19 0.15 1.31 -0.29
N ILE A 20 0.52 2.22 0.60
CA ILE A 20 -0.34 3.37 0.88
C ILE A 20 -0.46 4.26 -0.35
N VAL A 21 0.65 4.47 -1.05
CA VAL A 21 0.62 5.27 -2.28
C VAL A 21 -0.29 4.62 -3.30
N TYR A 22 -0.13 3.33 -3.53
CA TYR A 22 -0.98 2.64 -4.50
C TYR A 22 -2.44 2.66 -4.08
N ALA A 23 -2.71 2.42 -2.81
CA ALA A 23 -4.08 2.42 -2.33
C ALA A 23 -4.72 3.79 -2.54
N THR A 24 -3.98 4.85 -2.29
CA THR A 24 -4.48 6.20 -2.50
C THR A 24 -4.84 6.42 -3.97
N LEU A 25 -3.99 5.96 -4.88
CA LEU A 25 -4.25 6.11 -6.29
C LEU A 25 -5.46 5.31 -6.73
N ILE A 26 -5.66 4.14 -6.14
CA ILE A 26 -6.82 3.31 -6.45
C ILE A 26 -8.09 4.00 -5.97
N VAL A 27 -8.07 4.54 -4.77
CA VAL A 27 -9.24 5.24 -4.23
C VAL A 27 -9.60 6.43 -5.11
N LYS A 28 -8.59 7.11 -5.63
CA LYS A 28 -8.83 8.26 -6.50
C LYS A 28 -9.19 7.87 -7.92
N GLY A 29 -9.19 6.59 -8.23
CA GLY A 29 -9.53 6.14 -9.56
C GLY A 29 -8.44 6.31 -10.59
N LYS A 30 -7.23 6.60 -10.15
CA LYS A 30 -6.13 6.81 -11.09
C LYS A 30 -5.42 5.52 -11.44
N LYS A 31 -5.59 4.48 -10.65
CA LYS A 31 -5.02 3.18 -10.92
C LYS A 31 -6.00 2.11 -10.48
N THR A 32 -5.81 0.91 -11.00
CA THR A 32 -6.64 -0.22 -10.61
C THR A 32 -5.81 -1.19 -9.78
N PHE A 33 -6.51 -2.02 -9.02
CA PHE A 33 -5.81 -2.99 -8.17
C PHE A 33 -4.96 -3.96 -9.00
N SER A 34 -5.40 -4.29 -10.19
CA SER A 34 -4.64 -5.20 -11.04
C SER A 34 -3.31 -4.60 -11.49
N ASN A 35 -3.17 -3.29 -11.44
CA ASN A 35 -1.90 -2.63 -11.79
C ASN A 35 -0.88 -2.68 -10.67
N VAL A 36 -1.28 -3.15 -9.49
CA VAL A 36 -0.37 -3.20 -8.35
C VAL A 36 0.61 -4.36 -8.53
N PRO A 37 1.91 -4.13 -8.29
CA PRO A 37 2.87 -5.24 -8.37
C PRO A 37 2.50 -6.35 -7.39
N ALA A 38 2.72 -7.59 -7.82
CA ALA A 38 2.34 -8.73 -7.01
C ALA A 38 2.99 -8.72 -5.64
N LEU A 39 4.20 -8.16 -5.55
CA LEU A 39 4.94 -8.14 -4.29
C LEU A 39 4.20 -7.38 -3.20
N ILE A 40 3.44 -6.36 -3.55
CA ILE A 40 2.79 -5.52 -2.56
C ILE A 40 1.27 -5.58 -2.65
N LYS A 41 0.74 -6.48 -3.47
CA LYS A 41 -0.71 -6.57 -3.63
C LYS A 41 -1.41 -6.84 -2.31
N GLU A 42 -0.84 -7.73 -1.51
CA GLU A 42 -1.46 -8.06 -0.24
C GLU A 42 -1.50 -6.85 0.70
N GLN A 43 -0.41 -6.11 0.73
CA GLN A 43 -0.37 -4.93 1.57
C GLN A 43 -1.33 -3.86 1.09
N VAL A 44 -1.45 -3.70 -0.22
CA VAL A 44 -2.40 -2.74 -0.76
C VAL A 44 -3.82 -3.15 -0.42
N ARG A 45 -4.12 -4.45 -0.52
CA ARG A 45 -5.45 -4.93 -0.14
C ARG A 45 -5.75 -4.61 1.31
N GLU A 46 -4.77 -4.84 2.19
CA GLU A 46 -4.97 -4.57 3.61
C GLU A 46 -5.23 -3.09 3.86
N VAL A 47 -4.49 -2.22 3.18
CA VAL A 47 -4.70 -0.79 3.33
C VAL A 47 -6.11 -0.41 2.85
N LEU A 48 -6.52 -0.96 1.73
CA LEU A 48 -7.85 -0.66 1.21
C LEU A 48 -8.94 -1.14 2.17
N ILE A 49 -8.75 -2.32 2.75
CA ILE A 49 -9.72 -2.83 3.72
C ILE A 49 -9.77 -1.91 4.94
N ASP A 50 -8.62 -1.45 5.40
CA ASP A 50 -8.56 -0.54 6.55
C ASP A 50 -9.25 0.78 6.26
N LEU A 51 -9.30 1.18 5.01
CA LEU A 51 -9.97 2.40 4.59
C LEU A 51 -11.43 2.16 4.23
N ASP A 52 -11.95 0.96 4.51
CA ASP A 52 -13.31 0.57 4.13
C ASP A 52 -13.52 0.60 2.62
N CYS A 53 -12.46 0.41 1.88
CA CYS A 53 -12.51 0.38 0.42
C CYS A 53 -12.09 -0.99 -0.11
N GLY A 54 -12.34 -2.04 0.66
CA GLY A 54 -11.92 -3.37 0.28
C GLY A 54 -12.51 -3.85 -1.02
N ASP A 55 -13.66 -3.33 -1.40
CA ASP A 55 -14.27 -3.70 -2.68
C ASP A 55 -13.45 -3.22 -3.86
N LEU A 56 -12.58 -2.26 -3.67
CA LEU A 56 -11.67 -1.82 -4.72
C LEU A 56 -10.47 -2.76 -4.88
N ALA A 57 -10.27 -3.65 -3.94
CA ALA A 57 -9.17 -4.61 -3.99
C ALA A 57 -9.58 -5.86 -4.76
N THR A 58 -10.13 -5.68 -5.92
CA THR A 58 -10.53 -6.78 -6.81
C THR A 58 -9.82 -6.60 -8.14
N GLU A 59 -9.48 -7.72 -8.74
CA GLU A 59 -8.81 -7.69 -10.04
C GLU A 59 -9.77 -7.79 -11.19
#